data_d2408e989581a1b2dae5d65ca907a516
#
_entry.id   d2408e989581a1b2dae5d65ca907a516
#
_cell.length_a   1.000
_cell.length_b   1.000
_cell.length_c   1.000
_cell.angle_alpha   90.00
_cell.angle_beta   90.00
_cell.angle_gamma   90.00
#
_symmetry.space_group_name_H-M   'P 1'
#
loop_
_entity.id
_entity.type
_entity.pdbx_description
1 polymer ?
#
loop_
_entity_poly.entity_id
_entity_poly.type
_entity_poly.pdbx_seq_one_letter_code
_entity_poly.pdbx_strand_id
1 'polypeptide(L)'
;MARVKTLTILVSANGYGHIRRQILIARELLRRFSDFRITFALTDKQYQRFKLDIEALGEMADVVAGVTEDSVRWRHNPENYTDANLNGWETEWKSHAKLANSDFVISDNLVGVLEKRPDAVLSGSFLWHEVIAAYSDRNEACKRFVDREISLLRQNVPKMICNQSLASRAVIGLTSPVEVSWMIDDIIQQQTLALRRSILVHGGGTRTLDCKVLEIARKLRQANFKVFTDLEDDQDCFDYRDETWRTIGVVVCRPGAGTATECVKWKIPMVVLRDAENSEAEFIAERLTLLGLAHGLAGDLDSDQLVDLAKDAMAIEKMQKYIAPFENCRRNGVVETTDFLENYWKLSELAK
;
A
#
# COMPACT_ATOMS: atom_id res chain seq x y z
N MET A 1 34.43 -13.52 11.67
CA MET A 1 33.23 -12.64 11.67
C MET A 1 32.27 -13.21 10.65
N ALA A 2 31.00 -13.43 11.00
CA ALA A 2 29.98 -13.81 10.05
C ALA A 2 29.86 -12.71 8.98
N ARG A 3 29.66 -13.10 7.72
CA ARG A 3 29.46 -12.15 6.61
C ARG A 3 28.13 -11.42 6.81
N VAL A 4 28.15 -10.09 6.78
CA VAL A 4 26.94 -9.28 6.80
C VAL A 4 26.10 -9.59 5.55
N LYS A 5 24.83 -9.98 5.74
CA LYS A 5 23.88 -10.26 4.67
C LYS A 5 23.26 -8.96 4.19
N THR A 6 23.05 -8.85 2.89
CA THR A 6 22.52 -7.66 2.26
C THR A 6 21.15 -7.92 1.65
N LEU A 7 20.18 -7.04 1.94
CA LEU A 7 18.84 -7.05 1.37
C LEU A 7 18.57 -5.74 0.64
N THR A 8 18.15 -5.81 -0.60
CA THR A 8 17.58 -4.66 -1.31
C THR A 8 16.06 -4.74 -1.30
N ILE A 9 15.42 -3.64 -0.94
CA ILE A 9 13.96 -3.46 -1.02
C ILE A 9 13.66 -2.40 -2.08
N LEU A 10 13.12 -2.82 -3.21
CA LEU A 10 12.66 -1.93 -4.29
C LEU A 10 11.22 -1.52 -4.01
N VAL A 11 10.94 -0.22 -3.90
CA VAL A 11 9.63 0.30 -3.55
C VAL A 11 9.01 1.01 -4.75
N SER A 12 7.81 0.58 -5.16
CA SER A 12 7.03 1.25 -6.20
C SER A 12 6.77 2.71 -5.86
N ALA A 13 6.85 3.59 -6.86
CA ALA A 13 6.61 5.02 -6.72
C ALA A 13 5.15 5.40 -6.40
N ASN A 14 4.22 4.45 -6.46
CA ASN A 14 2.78 4.70 -6.35
C ASN A 14 2.31 4.71 -4.90
N GLY A 15 2.28 5.91 -4.31
CA GLY A 15 1.70 6.13 -2.97
C GLY A 15 2.62 5.77 -1.80
N TYR A 16 2.10 5.98 -0.60
CA TYR A 16 2.84 5.84 0.65
C TYR A 16 2.63 4.50 1.36
N GLY A 17 1.57 3.76 1.02
CA GLY A 17 1.29 2.44 1.59
C GLY A 17 2.38 1.41 1.27
N HIS A 18 3.00 1.53 0.10
CA HIS A 18 4.08 0.67 -0.35
C HIS A 18 5.30 0.76 0.57
N ILE A 19 5.84 1.95 0.75
CA ILE A 19 7.01 2.15 1.61
C ILE A 19 6.74 1.81 3.08
N ARG A 20 5.56 2.16 3.61
CA ARG A 20 5.20 1.87 4.99
C ARG A 20 5.23 0.37 5.28
N ARG A 21 4.65 -0.44 4.42
CA ARG A 21 4.70 -1.91 4.51
C ARG A 21 6.14 -2.43 4.55
N GLN A 22 6.99 -1.91 3.69
CA GLN A 22 8.39 -2.35 3.59
C GLN A 22 9.21 -1.96 4.83
N ILE A 23 8.93 -0.79 5.43
CA ILE A 23 9.57 -0.38 6.70
C ILE A 23 9.20 -1.33 7.84
N LEU A 24 7.93 -1.79 7.92
CA LEU A 24 7.51 -2.74 8.93
C LEU A 24 8.24 -4.09 8.80
N ILE A 25 8.36 -4.61 7.57
CA ILE A 25 9.11 -5.84 7.28
C ILE A 25 10.58 -5.67 7.65
N ALA A 26 11.20 -4.56 7.24
CA ALA A 26 12.60 -4.26 7.53
C ALA A 26 12.87 -4.17 9.04
N ARG A 27 12.00 -3.48 9.78
CA ARG A 27 12.09 -3.36 11.25
C ARG A 27 12.10 -4.72 11.92
N GLU A 28 11.19 -5.60 11.54
CA GLU A 28 11.09 -6.94 12.13
C GLU A 28 12.29 -7.81 11.74
N LEU A 29 12.78 -7.73 10.49
CA LEU A 29 13.99 -8.43 10.07
C LEU A 29 15.22 -7.97 10.87
N LEU A 30 15.44 -6.65 11.02
CA LEU A 30 16.56 -6.11 11.79
C LEU A 30 16.45 -6.42 13.28
N ARG A 31 15.25 -6.51 13.83
CA ARG A 31 15.02 -6.94 15.21
C ARG A 31 15.44 -8.40 15.44
N ARG A 32 15.25 -9.28 14.45
CA ARG A 32 15.58 -10.70 14.55
C ARG A 32 17.03 -11.02 14.19
N PHE A 33 17.58 -10.30 13.21
CA PHE A 33 18.88 -10.61 12.59
C PHE A 33 19.81 -9.40 12.63
N SER A 34 20.74 -9.39 13.57
CA SER A 34 21.72 -8.29 13.74
C SER A 34 22.81 -8.22 12.66
N ASP A 35 22.94 -9.27 11.84
CA ASP A 35 23.90 -9.37 10.72
C ASP A 35 23.30 -8.98 9.36
N PHE A 36 22.11 -8.35 9.36
CA PHE A 36 21.43 -7.88 8.17
C PHE A 36 21.72 -6.41 7.91
N ARG A 37 21.97 -6.07 6.63
CA ARG A 37 21.97 -4.69 6.14
C ARG A 37 20.92 -4.54 5.06
N ILE A 38 20.01 -3.59 5.24
CA ILE A 38 18.89 -3.33 4.34
C ILE A 38 19.13 -2.04 3.57
N THR A 39 18.93 -2.06 2.26
CA THR A 39 18.97 -0.86 1.43
C THR A 39 17.62 -0.66 0.74
N PHE A 40 16.96 0.46 1.03
CA PHE A 40 15.74 0.86 0.34
C PHE A 40 16.09 1.59 -0.94
N ALA A 41 15.51 1.16 -2.05
CA ALA A 41 15.49 1.86 -3.32
C ALA A 41 14.08 2.41 -3.56
N LEU A 42 13.93 3.73 -3.55
CA LEU A 42 12.63 4.41 -3.52
C LEU A 42 12.70 5.78 -4.19
N THR A 43 11.58 6.51 -4.23
CA THR A 43 11.55 7.87 -4.77
C THR A 43 12.05 8.90 -3.75
N ASP A 44 12.54 10.06 -4.24
CA ASP A 44 12.92 11.18 -3.35
C ASP A 44 11.75 11.61 -2.47
N LYS A 45 10.54 11.69 -3.03
CA LYS A 45 9.33 12.07 -2.28
C LYS A 45 9.01 11.10 -1.14
N GLN A 46 9.13 9.79 -1.40
CA GLN A 46 8.93 8.77 -0.36
C GLN A 46 10.01 8.88 0.72
N TYR A 47 11.27 9.08 0.34
CA TYR A 47 12.37 9.27 1.29
C TYR A 47 12.13 10.47 2.20
N GLN A 48 11.82 11.63 1.64
CA GLN A 48 11.55 12.84 2.45
C GLN A 48 10.40 12.62 3.44
N ARG A 49 9.35 11.90 3.03
CA ARG A 49 8.19 11.63 3.89
C ARG A 49 8.47 10.65 5.02
N PHE A 50 9.27 9.61 4.78
CA PHE A 50 9.54 8.52 5.72
C PHE A 50 10.96 8.52 6.28
N LYS A 51 11.69 9.64 6.14
CA LYS A 51 13.07 9.76 6.57
C LYS A 51 13.25 9.35 8.04
N LEU A 52 12.44 9.87 8.94
CA LEU A 52 12.52 9.58 10.37
C LEU A 52 12.21 8.10 10.69
N ASP A 53 11.25 7.50 10.00
CA ASP A 53 10.91 6.09 10.19
C ASP A 53 12.05 5.17 9.73
N ILE A 54 12.74 5.54 8.64
CA ILE A 54 13.90 4.78 8.14
C ILE A 54 15.11 5.01 9.05
N GLU A 55 15.40 6.24 9.46
CA GLU A 55 16.49 6.55 10.40
C GLU A 55 16.31 5.82 11.74
N ALA A 56 15.06 5.61 12.18
CA ALA A 56 14.75 4.84 13.38
C ALA A 56 15.10 3.34 13.28
N LEU A 57 15.37 2.82 12.06
CA LEU A 57 15.88 1.46 11.86
C LEU A 57 17.38 1.33 12.21
N GLY A 58 18.10 2.44 12.39
CA GLY A 58 19.50 2.48 12.79
C GLY A 58 20.50 2.32 11.62
N GLU A 59 21.76 2.13 11.96
CA GLU A 59 22.89 2.10 11.00
C GLU A 59 22.87 0.93 9.99
N MET A 60 22.01 -0.05 10.23
CA MET A 60 21.86 -1.21 9.34
C MET A 60 20.85 -0.96 8.20
N ALA A 61 20.22 0.20 8.17
CA ALA A 61 19.30 0.62 7.10
C ALA A 61 19.90 1.78 6.30
N ASP A 62 20.00 1.59 4.99
CA ASP A 62 20.49 2.58 4.04
C ASP A 62 19.39 2.94 3.03
N VAL A 63 19.54 4.07 2.35
CA VAL A 63 18.64 4.52 1.29
C VAL A 63 19.42 4.88 0.03
N VAL A 64 18.88 4.48 -1.11
CA VAL A 64 19.23 5.03 -2.42
C VAL A 64 17.95 5.66 -2.98
N ALA A 65 17.84 6.97 -2.85
CA ALA A 65 16.69 7.73 -3.30
C ALA A 65 16.75 8.00 -4.82
N GLY A 66 15.61 8.28 -5.44
CA GLY A 66 15.50 8.56 -6.88
C GLY A 66 15.44 7.33 -7.79
N VAL A 67 15.82 6.13 -7.33
CA VAL A 67 15.92 4.92 -8.18
C VAL A 67 14.60 4.52 -8.82
N THR A 68 13.49 4.67 -8.11
CA THR A 68 12.17 4.25 -8.61
C THR A 68 11.29 5.42 -9.11
N GLU A 69 11.88 6.59 -9.37
CA GLU A 69 11.12 7.76 -9.86
C GLU A 69 10.35 7.46 -11.14
N ASP A 70 10.97 6.80 -12.10
CA ASP A 70 10.40 6.40 -13.37
C ASP A 70 9.84 4.97 -13.34
N SER A 71 9.28 4.56 -12.18
CA SER A 71 8.48 3.33 -12.10
C SER A 71 7.02 3.60 -12.42
N VAL A 72 6.33 2.52 -12.78
CA VAL A 72 4.91 2.56 -13.13
C VAL A 72 4.08 3.20 -12.03
N ARG A 73 3.22 4.16 -12.42
CA ARG A 73 2.21 4.82 -11.59
C ARG A 73 0.88 4.83 -12.33
N TRP A 74 -0.22 4.77 -11.59
CA TRP A 74 -1.50 4.98 -12.23
C TRP A 74 -1.64 6.42 -12.75
N ARG A 75 -2.13 6.55 -13.99
CA ARG A 75 -2.36 7.82 -14.69
C ARG A 75 -3.72 7.78 -15.34
N HIS A 76 -4.52 8.79 -15.15
CA HIS A 76 -5.86 8.92 -15.71
C HIS A 76 -5.87 8.92 -17.26
N ASN A 77 -4.90 9.61 -17.88
CA ASN A 77 -4.80 9.69 -19.32
C ASN A 77 -3.81 8.63 -19.87
N PRO A 78 -4.28 7.66 -20.67
CA PRO A 78 -3.43 6.63 -21.29
C PRO A 78 -2.30 7.21 -22.14
N GLU A 79 -2.50 8.36 -22.79
CA GLU A 79 -1.47 9.02 -23.62
C GLU A 79 -0.22 9.43 -22.82
N ASN A 80 -0.33 9.53 -21.52
CA ASN A 80 0.78 9.86 -20.62
C ASN A 80 1.69 8.66 -20.30
N TYR A 81 1.39 7.46 -20.80
CA TYR A 81 2.27 6.31 -20.61
C TYR A 81 3.31 6.21 -21.72
N THR A 82 4.55 6.07 -21.32
CA THR A 82 5.71 5.83 -22.18
C THR A 82 6.55 4.69 -21.62
N ASP A 83 7.38 4.05 -22.44
CA ASP A 83 8.30 3.02 -21.95
C ASP A 83 9.21 3.56 -20.83
N ALA A 84 9.61 4.83 -20.91
CA ALA A 84 10.43 5.47 -19.89
C ALA A 84 9.73 5.54 -18.53
N ASN A 85 8.47 5.97 -18.47
CA ASN A 85 7.78 6.09 -17.18
C ASN A 85 7.05 4.80 -16.71
N LEU A 86 7.15 3.73 -17.48
CA LEU A 86 6.72 2.39 -17.06
C LEU A 86 7.92 1.57 -16.53
N ASN A 87 9.08 1.68 -17.21
CA ASN A 87 10.22 0.81 -16.99
C ASN A 87 11.56 1.54 -16.77
N GLY A 88 11.58 2.88 -16.79
CA GLY A 88 12.83 3.67 -16.71
C GLY A 88 13.68 3.39 -15.47
N TRP A 89 13.03 3.12 -14.34
CA TRP A 89 13.66 2.74 -13.07
C TRP A 89 14.62 1.55 -13.17
N GLU A 90 14.41 0.67 -14.14
CA GLU A 90 15.25 -0.53 -14.29
C GLU A 90 16.68 -0.20 -14.69
N THR A 91 16.87 0.86 -15.47
CA THR A 91 18.21 1.33 -15.85
C THR A 91 18.96 1.82 -14.62
N GLU A 92 18.30 2.63 -13.80
CA GLU A 92 18.86 3.15 -12.55
C GLU A 92 19.20 2.01 -11.59
N TRP A 93 18.26 1.10 -11.33
CA TRP A 93 18.48 -0.03 -10.46
C TRP A 93 19.64 -0.92 -10.94
N LYS A 94 19.70 -1.23 -12.26
CA LYS A 94 20.76 -2.07 -12.85
C LYS A 94 22.15 -1.44 -12.76
N SER A 95 22.24 -0.11 -12.76
CA SER A 95 23.49 0.64 -12.63
C SER A 95 24.06 0.66 -11.21
N HIS A 96 23.21 0.51 -10.20
CA HIS A 96 23.61 0.49 -8.79
C HIS A 96 24.08 -0.89 -8.34
N ALA A 97 25.40 -1.16 -8.43
CA ALA A 97 25.97 -2.46 -8.07
C ALA A 97 25.57 -2.93 -6.64
N LYS A 98 25.48 -1.99 -5.68
CA LYS A 98 25.05 -2.29 -4.30
C LYS A 98 23.64 -2.88 -4.25
N LEU A 99 22.73 -2.40 -5.11
CA LEU A 99 21.33 -2.85 -5.15
C LEU A 99 21.20 -4.17 -5.92
N ALA A 100 21.80 -4.22 -7.11
CA ALA A 100 21.67 -5.36 -8.03
C ALA A 100 22.37 -6.64 -7.52
N ASN A 101 23.43 -6.50 -6.71
CA ASN A 101 24.24 -7.62 -6.20
C ASN A 101 23.95 -7.97 -4.72
N SER A 102 22.84 -7.49 -4.15
CA SER A 102 22.44 -7.90 -2.81
C SER A 102 22.20 -9.40 -2.71
N ASP A 103 22.45 -9.97 -1.53
CA ASP A 103 22.18 -11.41 -1.28
C ASP A 103 20.70 -11.72 -1.49
N PHE A 104 19.81 -10.81 -1.09
CA PHE A 104 18.35 -10.95 -1.20
C PHE A 104 17.71 -9.70 -1.80
N VAL A 105 16.57 -9.88 -2.46
CA VAL A 105 15.77 -8.78 -3.03
C VAL A 105 14.29 -8.98 -2.70
N ILE A 106 13.67 -7.94 -2.19
CA ILE A 106 12.22 -7.77 -2.15
C ILE A 106 11.84 -6.67 -3.15
N SER A 107 10.85 -6.91 -3.98
CA SER A 107 10.33 -5.92 -4.90
C SER A 107 8.84 -5.68 -4.67
N ASP A 108 8.50 -4.44 -4.34
CA ASP A 108 7.13 -4.03 -4.11
C ASP A 108 6.46 -3.69 -5.44
N ASN A 109 5.73 -4.66 -6.01
CA ASN A 109 4.99 -4.60 -7.28
C ASN A 109 5.83 -4.26 -8.53
N LEU A 110 7.16 -4.29 -8.49
CA LEU A 110 8.00 -4.01 -9.65
C LEU A 110 8.50 -5.32 -10.27
N VAL A 111 7.69 -5.91 -11.15
CA VAL A 111 7.93 -7.25 -11.74
C VAL A 111 9.17 -7.29 -12.63
N GLY A 112 9.56 -6.17 -13.25
CA GLY A 112 10.76 -6.08 -14.09
C GLY A 112 12.06 -6.48 -13.38
N VAL A 113 12.09 -6.52 -12.04
CA VAL A 113 13.24 -7.04 -11.26
C VAL A 113 13.59 -8.48 -11.64
N LEU A 114 12.61 -9.29 -12.02
CA LEU A 114 12.76 -10.72 -12.32
C LEU A 114 13.66 -11.01 -13.53
N GLU A 115 13.87 -10.04 -14.41
CA GLU A 115 14.84 -10.20 -15.51
C GLU A 115 16.28 -10.46 -15.03
N LYS A 116 16.68 -9.81 -13.94
CA LYS A 116 18.03 -9.92 -13.37
C LYS A 116 18.05 -10.77 -12.10
N ARG A 117 16.97 -10.79 -11.37
CA ARG A 117 16.81 -11.46 -10.08
C ARG A 117 15.55 -12.33 -10.10
N PRO A 118 15.59 -13.47 -10.80
CA PRO A 118 14.47 -14.42 -10.82
C PRO A 118 14.13 -14.98 -9.43
N ASP A 119 15.07 -14.87 -8.49
CA ASP A 119 14.96 -15.24 -7.08
C ASP A 119 14.33 -14.17 -6.20
N ALA A 120 14.04 -12.97 -6.74
CA ALA A 120 13.42 -11.89 -5.97
C ALA A 120 12.03 -12.29 -5.44
N VAL A 121 11.75 -11.92 -4.19
CA VAL A 121 10.42 -12.04 -3.60
C VAL A 121 9.63 -10.79 -3.96
N LEU A 122 8.46 -10.97 -4.57
CA LEU A 122 7.53 -9.86 -4.81
C LEU A 122 6.68 -9.58 -3.56
N SER A 123 6.16 -8.37 -3.45
CA SER A 123 5.29 -7.94 -2.37
C SER A 123 4.19 -7.02 -2.92
N GLY A 124 2.93 -7.27 -2.58
CA GLY A 124 1.81 -6.44 -3.03
C GLY A 124 0.49 -7.18 -3.02
N SER A 125 -0.60 -6.48 -3.33
CA SER A 125 -1.94 -7.06 -3.39
C SER A 125 -2.48 -7.18 -4.81
N PHE A 126 -1.82 -6.55 -5.77
CA PHE A 126 -2.15 -6.54 -7.19
C PHE A 126 -0.87 -6.55 -8.03
N LEU A 127 -1.00 -6.69 -9.33
CA LEU A 127 0.09 -6.58 -10.31
C LEU A 127 -0.22 -5.45 -11.28
N TRP A 128 0.80 -4.69 -11.67
CA TRP A 128 0.58 -3.49 -12.48
C TRP A 128 -0.05 -3.76 -13.85
N HIS A 129 0.20 -4.92 -14.45
CA HIS A 129 -0.46 -5.26 -15.72
C HIS A 129 -1.99 -5.32 -15.58
N GLU A 130 -2.56 -5.62 -14.41
CA GLU A 130 -4.02 -5.61 -14.20
C GLU A 130 -4.59 -4.20 -14.33
N VAL A 131 -3.85 -3.20 -13.85
CA VAL A 131 -4.25 -1.79 -13.91
C VAL A 131 -4.00 -1.19 -15.29
N ILE A 132 -2.84 -1.50 -15.89
CA ILE A 132 -2.41 -0.93 -17.16
C ILE A 132 -3.12 -1.58 -18.36
N ALA A 133 -3.62 -2.82 -18.21
CA ALA A 133 -4.33 -3.54 -19.29
C ALA A 133 -5.52 -2.76 -19.87
N ALA A 134 -6.21 -1.95 -19.06
CA ALA A 134 -7.31 -1.10 -19.49
C ALA A 134 -6.91 -0.09 -20.60
N TYR A 135 -5.61 0.16 -20.75
CA TYR A 135 -5.07 1.12 -21.72
C TYR A 135 -4.35 0.48 -22.91
N SER A 136 -4.23 -0.86 -22.93
CA SER A 136 -3.42 -1.59 -23.91
C SER A 136 -3.90 -1.41 -25.36
N ASP A 137 -5.21 -1.28 -25.58
CA ASP A 137 -5.78 -1.07 -26.92
C ASP A 137 -5.56 0.36 -27.46
N ARG A 138 -5.19 1.30 -26.59
CA ARG A 138 -5.03 2.72 -26.89
C ARG A 138 -3.58 3.20 -26.81
N ASN A 139 -2.67 2.39 -26.26
CA ASN A 139 -1.29 2.77 -26.08
C ASN A 139 -0.35 1.54 -26.18
N GLU A 140 0.51 1.54 -27.18
CA GLU A 140 1.45 0.46 -27.46
C GLU A 140 2.50 0.25 -26.37
N ALA A 141 2.90 1.31 -25.62
CA ALA A 141 3.80 1.15 -24.48
C ALA A 141 3.10 0.39 -23.34
N CYS A 142 1.81 0.68 -23.11
CA CYS A 142 1.01 -0.07 -22.14
C CYS A 142 0.89 -1.55 -22.53
N LYS A 143 0.64 -1.83 -23.80
CA LYS A 143 0.53 -3.20 -24.32
C LYS A 143 1.85 -3.95 -24.12
N ARG A 144 2.99 -3.37 -24.54
CA ARG A 144 4.33 -3.98 -24.33
C ARG A 144 4.61 -4.23 -22.85
N PHE A 145 4.25 -3.29 -21.99
CA PHE A 145 4.42 -3.44 -20.56
C PHE A 145 3.63 -4.62 -20.00
N VAL A 146 2.34 -4.73 -20.36
CA VAL A 146 1.44 -5.82 -19.93
C VAL A 146 1.96 -7.18 -20.42
N ASP A 147 2.29 -7.29 -21.70
CA ASP A 147 2.79 -8.54 -22.29
C ASP A 147 4.10 -8.98 -21.62
N ARG A 148 5.01 -8.04 -21.34
CA ARG A 148 6.29 -8.29 -20.69
C ARG A 148 6.10 -8.73 -19.23
N GLU A 149 5.27 -8.03 -18.42
CA GLU A 149 5.01 -8.43 -17.05
C GLU A 149 4.45 -9.85 -16.97
N ILE A 150 3.42 -10.15 -17.78
CA ILE A 150 2.82 -11.49 -17.82
C ILE A 150 3.85 -12.54 -18.22
N SER A 151 4.72 -12.23 -19.19
CA SER A 151 5.78 -13.15 -19.62
C SER A 151 6.77 -13.44 -18.49
N LEU A 152 7.27 -12.41 -17.80
CA LEU A 152 8.19 -12.55 -16.67
C LEU A 152 7.57 -13.35 -15.52
N LEU A 153 6.32 -13.11 -15.19
CA LEU A 153 5.60 -13.83 -14.15
C LEU A 153 5.44 -15.32 -14.50
N ARG A 154 5.02 -15.63 -15.73
CA ARG A 154 4.85 -17.02 -16.19
C ARG A 154 6.18 -17.78 -16.25
N GLN A 155 7.25 -17.10 -16.63
CA GLN A 155 8.59 -17.70 -16.71
C GLN A 155 9.16 -18.01 -15.34
N ASN A 156 8.97 -17.15 -14.34
CA ASN A 156 9.64 -17.22 -13.06
C ASN A 156 8.75 -17.76 -11.92
N VAL A 157 7.44 -17.62 -12.02
CA VAL A 157 6.48 -17.98 -10.95
C VAL A 157 6.97 -17.53 -9.57
N PRO A 158 7.26 -16.23 -9.36
CA PRO A 158 7.93 -15.74 -8.17
C PRO A 158 7.10 -15.94 -6.91
N LYS A 159 7.76 -16.04 -5.74
CA LYS A 159 7.09 -15.90 -4.46
C LYS A 159 6.56 -14.47 -4.34
N MET A 160 5.29 -14.31 -3.93
CA MET A 160 4.67 -13.00 -3.75
C MET A 160 3.96 -12.90 -2.42
N ILE A 161 4.49 -12.07 -1.53
CA ILE A 161 3.88 -11.78 -0.23
C ILE A 161 2.68 -10.86 -0.47
N CYS A 162 1.49 -11.32 -0.09
CA CYS A 162 0.26 -10.60 -0.32
C CYS A 162 -0.70 -10.70 0.88
N ASN A 163 -1.50 -9.66 1.09
CA ASN A 163 -2.57 -9.75 2.08
C ASN A 163 -3.65 -10.73 1.59
N GLN A 164 -3.95 -11.77 2.38
CA GLN A 164 -4.93 -12.82 2.05
C GLN A 164 -6.32 -12.26 1.69
N SER A 165 -6.69 -11.11 2.25
CA SER A 165 -7.99 -10.50 2.02
C SER A 165 -8.05 -9.63 0.77
N LEU A 166 -6.89 -9.16 0.29
CA LEU A 166 -6.78 -8.18 -0.79
C LEU A 166 -6.00 -8.70 -2.02
N ALA A 167 -5.54 -9.96 -2.02
CA ALA A 167 -4.80 -10.52 -3.15
C ALA A 167 -5.69 -10.60 -4.40
N SER A 168 -5.22 -10.02 -5.51
CA SER A 168 -5.92 -10.04 -6.78
C SER A 168 -5.91 -11.44 -7.42
N ARG A 169 -6.76 -11.63 -8.45
CA ARG A 169 -6.79 -12.89 -9.21
C ARG A 169 -5.48 -13.15 -9.94
N ALA A 170 -4.82 -12.10 -10.45
CA ALA A 170 -3.55 -12.26 -11.14
C ALA A 170 -2.42 -12.62 -10.18
N VAL A 171 -2.39 -12.04 -8.97
CA VAL A 171 -1.46 -12.47 -7.91
C VAL A 171 -1.61 -13.97 -7.65
N ILE A 172 -2.84 -14.45 -7.46
CA ILE A 172 -3.09 -15.87 -7.19
C ILE A 172 -2.76 -16.75 -8.40
N GLY A 173 -3.04 -16.29 -9.63
CA GLY A 173 -2.92 -17.09 -10.84
C GLY A 173 -1.53 -17.07 -11.52
N LEU A 174 -0.71 -16.05 -11.28
CA LEU A 174 0.57 -15.86 -11.98
C LEU A 174 1.79 -15.90 -11.06
N THR A 175 1.60 -16.02 -9.75
CA THR A 175 2.69 -16.10 -8.77
C THR A 175 2.55 -17.33 -7.89
N SER A 176 3.52 -17.55 -7.01
CA SER A 176 3.38 -18.47 -5.88
C SER A 176 3.05 -17.64 -4.63
N PRO A 177 1.75 -17.37 -4.35
CA PRO A 177 1.35 -16.42 -3.33
C PRO A 177 1.74 -16.91 -1.94
N VAL A 178 2.21 -15.98 -1.12
CA VAL A 178 2.45 -16.14 0.31
C VAL A 178 1.43 -15.27 1.03
N GLU A 179 0.30 -15.86 1.33
CA GLU A 179 -0.81 -15.16 1.95
C GLU A 179 -0.54 -14.88 3.42
N VAL A 180 -0.55 -13.60 3.79
CA VAL A 180 -0.35 -13.14 5.15
C VAL A 180 -1.55 -12.31 5.62
N SER A 181 -1.67 -12.17 6.92
CA SER A 181 -2.65 -11.30 7.57
C SER A 181 -2.35 -9.80 7.31
N TRP A 182 -3.13 -8.92 7.93
CA TRP A 182 -2.87 -7.48 7.86
C TRP A 182 -1.51 -7.14 8.49
N MET A 183 -0.67 -6.42 7.73
CA MET A 183 0.66 -5.99 8.17
C MET A 183 0.55 -4.73 9.03
N ILE A 184 0.36 -4.92 10.31
CA ILE A 184 0.16 -3.86 11.31
C ILE A 184 1.27 -3.96 12.34
N ASP A 185 1.87 -2.81 12.66
CA ASP A 185 2.74 -2.64 13.81
C ASP A 185 1.90 -2.41 15.06
N ASP A 186 2.30 -2.89 16.18
CA ASP A 186 1.72 -2.70 17.51
C ASP A 186 0.20 -2.94 17.67
N ILE A 187 -0.10 -3.70 18.70
CA ILE A 187 -1.47 -3.87 19.20
C ILE A 187 -1.87 -2.58 19.90
N ILE A 188 -2.67 -1.78 19.23
CA ILE A 188 -3.22 -0.57 19.82
C ILE A 188 -4.14 -0.97 20.96
N GLN A 189 -3.85 -0.46 22.16
CA GLN A 189 -4.75 -0.56 23.30
C GLN A 189 -6.14 -0.06 22.93
N GLN A 190 -7.19 -0.67 23.51
CA GLN A 190 -8.59 -0.32 23.24
C GLN A 190 -8.81 1.18 23.29
N GLN A 191 -9.24 1.75 22.18
CA GLN A 191 -9.59 3.16 22.11
C GLN A 191 -10.99 3.38 22.65
N THR A 192 -11.14 4.45 23.40
CA THR A 192 -12.46 4.91 23.84
C THR A 192 -13.21 5.50 22.65
N LEU A 193 -14.36 4.95 22.28
CA LEU A 193 -15.21 5.45 21.17
C LEU A 193 -15.54 6.95 21.32
N ALA A 194 -15.59 7.45 22.54
CA ALA A 194 -15.84 8.86 22.84
C ALA A 194 -14.82 9.84 22.22
N LEU A 195 -13.62 9.40 21.87
CA LEU A 195 -12.61 10.22 21.20
C LEU A 195 -12.83 10.35 19.69
N ARG A 196 -13.63 9.48 19.08
CA ARG A 196 -13.84 9.40 17.63
C ARG A 196 -14.89 10.42 17.16
N ARG A 197 -14.45 11.66 16.99
CA ARG A 197 -15.33 12.80 16.65
C ARG A 197 -15.03 13.44 15.31
N SER A 198 -14.06 12.92 14.59
CA SER A 198 -13.60 13.49 13.33
C SER A 198 -13.83 12.52 12.18
N ILE A 199 -13.96 13.06 10.97
CA ILE A 199 -14.08 12.32 9.72
C ILE A 199 -12.86 12.65 8.86
N LEU A 200 -12.23 11.64 8.26
CA LEU A 200 -11.22 11.83 7.23
C LEU A 200 -11.85 11.62 5.86
N VAL A 201 -11.70 12.57 4.94
CA VAL A 201 -12.08 12.43 3.53
C VAL A 201 -10.80 12.36 2.70
N HIS A 202 -10.58 11.25 1.99
CA HIS A 202 -9.31 10.91 1.38
C HIS A 202 -9.47 10.42 -0.06
N GLY A 203 -8.97 11.18 -1.03
CA GLY A 203 -9.05 10.87 -2.48
C GLY A 203 -7.95 9.94 -2.98
N GLY A 204 -6.90 9.75 -2.20
CA GLY A 204 -5.70 9.01 -2.59
C GLY A 204 -4.69 9.84 -3.39
N GLY A 205 -3.52 9.27 -3.64
CA GLY A 205 -2.36 10.00 -4.19
C GLY A 205 -2.48 10.46 -5.65
N THR A 206 -3.57 10.14 -6.36
CA THR A 206 -3.73 10.45 -7.80
C THR A 206 -4.39 11.80 -8.09
N ARG A 207 -4.98 12.43 -7.08
CA ARG A 207 -5.69 13.74 -7.15
C ARG A 207 -6.90 13.81 -8.09
N THR A 208 -7.31 12.71 -8.71
CA THR A 208 -8.47 12.67 -9.62
C THR A 208 -9.79 12.96 -8.92
N LEU A 209 -9.85 12.74 -7.62
CA LEU A 209 -11.05 12.91 -6.80
C LEU A 209 -11.03 14.17 -5.94
N ASP A 210 -10.05 15.07 -6.08
CA ASP A 210 -9.89 16.25 -5.22
C ASP A 210 -11.15 17.12 -5.15
N CYS A 211 -11.81 17.38 -6.29
CA CYS A 211 -13.05 18.16 -6.30
C CYS A 211 -14.16 17.48 -5.49
N LYS A 212 -14.30 16.16 -5.59
CA LYS A 212 -15.31 15.38 -4.84
C LYS A 212 -14.96 15.33 -3.36
N VAL A 213 -13.67 15.20 -3.03
CA VAL A 213 -13.16 15.27 -1.64
C VAL A 213 -13.53 16.62 -1.00
N LEU A 214 -13.26 17.74 -1.69
CA LEU A 214 -13.58 19.08 -1.19
C LEU A 214 -15.09 19.28 -1.02
N GLU A 215 -15.89 18.80 -1.96
CA GLU A 215 -17.35 18.91 -1.87
C GLU A 215 -17.90 18.15 -0.66
N ILE A 216 -17.49 16.89 -0.46
CA ILE A 216 -17.92 16.07 0.67
C ILE A 216 -17.44 16.69 1.98
N ALA A 217 -16.17 17.12 2.06
CA ALA A 217 -15.60 17.74 3.25
C ALA A 217 -16.38 19.01 3.62
N ARG A 218 -16.70 19.87 2.64
CA ARG A 218 -17.53 21.07 2.86
C ARG A 218 -18.91 20.74 3.43
N LYS A 219 -19.63 19.75 2.84
CA LYS A 219 -20.97 19.34 3.32
C LYS A 219 -20.93 18.77 4.74
N LEU A 220 -19.91 17.97 5.06
CA LEU A 220 -19.72 17.43 6.42
C LEU A 220 -19.40 18.54 7.44
N ARG A 221 -18.55 19.51 7.07
CA ARG A 221 -18.26 20.69 7.92
C ARG A 221 -19.52 21.54 8.17
N GLN A 222 -20.37 21.72 7.14
CA GLN A 222 -21.67 22.39 7.29
C GLN A 222 -22.62 21.64 8.25
N ALA A 223 -22.46 20.33 8.37
CA ALA A 223 -23.17 19.50 9.34
C ALA A 223 -22.47 19.44 10.73
N ASN A 224 -21.53 20.36 11.00
CA ASN A 224 -20.80 20.52 12.26
C ASN A 224 -19.86 19.35 12.63
N PHE A 225 -19.38 18.57 11.66
CA PHE A 225 -18.31 17.60 11.90
C PHE A 225 -16.93 18.27 11.77
N LYS A 226 -15.98 17.81 12.58
CA LYS A 226 -14.56 18.07 12.34
C LYS A 226 -14.11 17.17 11.20
N VAL A 227 -13.57 17.75 10.11
CA VAL A 227 -13.21 17.00 8.90
C VAL A 227 -11.78 17.30 8.51
N PHE A 228 -11.00 16.24 8.39
CA PHE A 228 -9.67 16.28 7.79
C PHE A 228 -9.73 15.86 6.32
N THR A 229 -8.82 16.38 5.50
CA THR A 229 -8.61 15.89 4.13
C THR A 229 -7.13 15.55 3.91
N ASP A 230 -6.83 14.82 2.83
CA ASP A 230 -5.45 14.55 2.38
C ASP A 230 -4.90 15.65 1.44
N LEU A 231 -5.60 16.78 1.34
CA LEU A 231 -5.21 17.89 0.48
C LEU A 231 -4.31 18.86 1.24
N GLU A 232 -3.09 19.08 0.71
CA GLU A 232 -2.06 19.90 1.36
C GLU A 232 -2.51 21.36 1.59
N ASP A 233 -3.38 21.88 0.70
CA ASP A 233 -3.90 23.25 0.76
C ASP A 233 -5.16 23.40 1.62
N ASP A 234 -5.67 22.31 2.21
CA ASP A 234 -6.82 22.40 3.12
C ASP A 234 -6.39 22.86 4.52
N GLN A 235 -7.21 23.70 5.15
CA GLN A 235 -6.97 24.21 6.51
C GLN A 235 -6.82 23.09 7.56
N ASP A 236 -7.45 21.94 7.34
CA ASP A 236 -7.41 20.75 8.19
C ASP A 236 -6.77 19.58 7.42
N CYS A 237 -5.56 19.79 6.89
CA CYS A 237 -4.79 18.74 6.24
C CYS A 237 -4.43 17.64 7.24
N PHE A 238 -4.66 16.40 6.85
CA PHE A 238 -4.40 15.23 7.70
C PHE A 238 -2.91 14.93 7.81
N ASP A 239 -2.39 14.83 9.02
CA ASP A 239 -0.96 14.69 9.30
C ASP A 239 -0.46 13.25 9.40
N TYR A 240 -1.34 12.26 9.30
CA TYR A 240 -1.07 10.82 9.41
C TYR A 240 -0.42 10.35 10.72
N ARG A 241 -0.41 11.19 11.77
CA ARG A 241 0.09 10.81 13.09
C ARG A 241 -0.91 9.95 13.85
N ASP A 242 -0.40 9.09 14.71
CA ASP A 242 -1.23 8.18 15.51
C ASP A 242 -2.24 8.94 16.41
N GLU A 243 -1.85 10.10 16.95
CA GLU A 243 -2.74 10.96 17.74
C GLU A 243 -3.95 11.44 16.94
N THR A 244 -3.73 11.81 15.68
CA THR A 244 -4.81 12.27 14.79
C THR A 244 -5.69 11.10 14.36
N TRP A 245 -5.10 9.95 14.00
CA TRP A 245 -5.84 8.73 13.70
C TRP A 245 -6.79 8.32 14.83
N ARG A 246 -6.39 8.48 16.07
CA ARG A 246 -7.24 8.17 17.25
C ARG A 246 -8.54 8.97 17.31
N THR A 247 -8.59 10.13 16.68
CA THR A 247 -9.77 10.99 16.65
C THR A 247 -10.76 10.64 15.54
N ILE A 248 -10.30 9.87 14.54
CA ILE A 248 -11.10 9.52 13.37
C ILE A 248 -12.14 8.46 13.72
N GLY A 249 -13.40 8.74 13.43
CA GLY A 249 -14.50 7.79 13.59
C GLY A 249 -14.92 7.10 12.30
N VAL A 250 -14.74 7.79 11.16
CA VAL A 250 -15.06 7.28 9.81
C VAL A 250 -14.04 7.81 8.80
N VAL A 251 -13.69 6.99 7.82
CA VAL A 251 -12.91 7.43 6.65
C VAL A 251 -13.77 7.32 5.40
N VAL A 252 -14.02 8.44 4.74
CA VAL A 252 -14.62 8.47 3.40
C VAL A 252 -13.45 8.46 2.41
N CYS A 253 -13.23 7.37 1.69
CA CYS A 253 -12.01 7.26 0.89
C CYS A 253 -12.17 6.48 -0.42
N ARG A 254 -11.31 6.81 -1.37
CA ARG A 254 -10.92 5.86 -2.40
C ARG A 254 -10.05 4.78 -1.72
N PRO A 255 -10.54 3.54 -1.62
CA PRO A 255 -9.84 2.53 -0.87
C PRO A 255 -8.59 2.05 -1.61
N GLY A 256 -7.44 2.23 -0.97
CA GLY A 256 -6.19 1.61 -1.35
C GLY A 256 -5.72 0.68 -0.24
N ALA A 257 -4.82 -0.26 -0.54
CA ALA A 257 -4.33 -1.24 0.45
C ALA A 257 -3.71 -0.58 1.70
N GLY A 258 -3.02 0.55 1.54
CA GLY A 258 -2.44 1.31 2.64
C GLY A 258 -3.51 1.91 3.56
N THR A 259 -4.48 2.63 3.01
CA THR A 259 -5.61 3.21 3.77
C THR A 259 -6.42 2.12 4.47
N ALA A 260 -6.70 1.00 3.78
CA ALA A 260 -7.39 -0.13 4.36
C ALA A 260 -6.64 -0.71 5.57
N THR A 261 -5.31 -0.85 5.47
CA THR A 261 -4.46 -1.33 6.57
C THR A 261 -4.54 -0.41 7.78
N GLU A 262 -4.50 0.92 7.58
CA GLU A 262 -4.67 1.88 8.68
C GLU A 262 -6.06 1.78 9.30
N CYS A 263 -7.10 1.70 8.48
CA CYS A 263 -8.46 1.52 8.99
C CYS A 263 -8.62 0.23 9.80
N VAL A 264 -7.97 -0.87 9.39
CA VAL A 264 -7.93 -2.11 10.16
C VAL A 264 -7.12 -1.94 11.46
N LYS A 265 -5.98 -1.26 11.41
CA LYS A 265 -5.17 -0.92 12.59
C LYS A 265 -6.02 -0.22 13.64
N TRP A 266 -6.72 0.81 13.24
CA TRP A 266 -7.49 1.69 14.11
C TRP A 266 -8.97 1.26 14.29
N LYS A 267 -9.42 0.18 13.65
CA LYS A 267 -10.82 -0.27 13.61
C LYS A 267 -11.78 0.86 13.22
N ILE A 268 -11.48 1.53 12.12
CA ILE A 268 -12.25 2.66 11.61
C ILE A 268 -13.05 2.20 10.38
N PRO A 269 -14.39 2.31 10.38
CA PRO A 269 -15.20 1.98 9.22
C PRO A 269 -14.90 2.90 8.03
N MET A 270 -14.99 2.34 6.83
CA MET A 270 -14.77 3.06 5.59
C MET A 270 -16.09 3.28 4.84
N VAL A 271 -16.24 4.46 4.26
CA VAL A 271 -17.24 4.75 3.23
C VAL A 271 -16.53 4.89 1.90
N VAL A 272 -16.95 4.10 0.91
CA VAL A 272 -16.24 4.01 -0.38
C VAL A 272 -16.52 5.24 -1.24
N LEU A 273 -15.46 5.95 -1.59
CA LEU A 273 -15.43 6.94 -2.66
C LEU A 273 -14.92 6.24 -3.92
N ARG A 274 -15.84 5.90 -4.84
CA ARG A 274 -15.51 5.11 -6.03
C ARG A 274 -14.60 5.86 -7.01
N ASP A 275 -13.70 5.11 -7.61
CA ASP A 275 -12.84 5.51 -8.73
C ASP A 275 -12.92 4.41 -9.81
N ALA A 276 -14.01 4.44 -10.59
CA ALA A 276 -14.34 3.40 -11.57
C ALA A 276 -13.28 3.20 -12.66
N GLU A 277 -12.40 4.16 -12.85
CA GLU A 277 -11.30 4.06 -13.81
C GLU A 277 -10.07 3.32 -13.25
N ASN A 278 -10.02 3.13 -11.93
CA ASN A 278 -8.92 2.44 -11.27
C ASN A 278 -9.36 1.04 -10.82
N SER A 279 -8.98 0.02 -11.58
CA SER A 279 -9.36 -1.37 -11.33
C SER A 279 -8.84 -1.91 -9.99
N GLU A 280 -7.68 -1.43 -9.49
CA GLU A 280 -7.18 -1.77 -8.15
C GLU A 280 -8.11 -1.25 -7.07
N ALA A 281 -8.49 0.05 -7.16
CA ALA A 281 -9.36 0.67 -6.17
C ALA A 281 -10.74 0.01 -6.12
N GLU A 282 -11.33 -0.30 -7.29
CA GLU A 282 -12.60 -1.00 -7.37
C GLU A 282 -12.52 -2.41 -6.78
N PHE A 283 -11.48 -3.18 -7.12
CA PHE A 283 -11.27 -4.51 -6.55
C PHE A 283 -11.12 -4.46 -5.02
N ILE A 284 -10.32 -3.53 -4.49
CA ILE A 284 -10.16 -3.36 -3.03
C ILE A 284 -11.48 -2.96 -2.39
N ALA A 285 -12.25 -2.05 -3.00
CA ALA A 285 -13.57 -1.64 -2.52
C ALA A 285 -14.54 -2.82 -2.38
N GLU A 286 -14.61 -3.68 -3.41
CA GLU A 286 -15.41 -4.91 -3.39
C GLU A 286 -15.00 -5.84 -2.25
N ARG A 287 -13.70 -6.10 -2.11
CA ARG A 287 -13.17 -6.99 -1.07
C ARG A 287 -13.48 -6.46 0.33
N LEU A 288 -13.24 -5.17 0.58
CA LEU A 288 -13.52 -4.55 1.88
C LEU A 288 -15.03 -4.55 2.22
N THR A 289 -15.89 -4.37 1.21
CA THR A 289 -17.34 -4.43 1.39
C THR A 289 -17.79 -5.85 1.73
N LEU A 290 -17.26 -6.87 1.06
CA LEU A 290 -17.54 -8.29 1.37
C LEU A 290 -17.10 -8.66 2.79
N LEU A 291 -16.03 -8.05 3.30
CA LEU A 291 -15.55 -8.24 4.68
C LEU A 291 -16.34 -7.43 5.72
N GLY A 292 -17.26 -6.56 5.29
CA GLY A 292 -17.98 -5.64 6.17
C GLY A 292 -17.14 -4.49 6.71
N LEU A 293 -15.96 -4.24 6.15
CA LEU A 293 -15.03 -3.18 6.58
C LEU A 293 -15.31 -1.85 5.87
N ALA A 294 -16.02 -1.89 4.73
CA ALA A 294 -16.39 -0.71 3.96
C ALA A 294 -17.87 -0.76 3.54
N HIS A 295 -18.44 0.41 3.32
CA HIS A 295 -19.83 0.62 2.98
C HIS A 295 -19.97 1.59 1.80
N GLY A 296 -21.11 1.53 1.07
CA GLY A 296 -21.40 2.47 -0.01
C GLY A 296 -20.91 2.05 -1.40
N LEU A 297 -20.60 0.76 -1.60
CA LEU A 297 -20.21 0.26 -2.93
C LEU A 297 -21.39 0.14 -3.90
N ALA A 298 -22.63 0.02 -3.40
CA ALA A 298 -23.82 -0.20 -4.23
C ALA A 298 -24.18 1.05 -5.04
N GLY A 299 -23.77 1.09 -6.30
CA GLY A 299 -24.05 2.18 -7.25
C GLY A 299 -23.02 3.34 -7.16
N ASP A 300 -23.18 4.30 -8.07
CA ASP A 300 -22.45 5.58 -8.02
C ASP A 300 -23.18 6.52 -7.06
N LEU A 301 -22.79 6.45 -5.78
CA LEU A 301 -23.31 7.34 -4.78
C LEU A 301 -22.85 8.78 -5.04
N ASP A 302 -23.80 9.70 -5.00
CA ASP A 302 -23.49 11.14 -5.02
C ASP A 302 -22.91 11.61 -3.68
N SER A 303 -22.47 12.86 -3.65
CA SER A 303 -21.84 13.43 -2.46
C SER A 303 -22.79 13.49 -1.27
N ASP A 304 -24.10 13.65 -1.45
CA ASP A 304 -25.08 13.71 -0.36
C ASP A 304 -25.30 12.33 0.25
N GLN A 305 -25.41 11.30 -0.57
CA GLN A 305 -25.52 9.92 -0.11
C GLN A 305 -24.26 9.46 0.65
N LEU A 306 -23.06 9.84 0.20
CA LEU A 306 -21.82 9.55 0.90
C LEU A 306 -21.74 10.29 2.26
N VAL A 307 -22.20 11.54 2.31
CA VAL A 307 -22.31 12.33 3.55
C VAL A 307 -23.28 11.67 4.53
N ASP A 308 -24.42 11.19 4.07
CA ASP A 308 -25.41 10.54 4.94
C ASP A 308 -24.90 9.19 5.47
N LEU A 309 -24.20 8.40 4.66
CA LEU A 309 -23.53 7.19 5.14
C LEU A 309 -22.45 7.50 6.20
N ALA A 310 -21.65 8.55 5.99
CA ALA A 310 -20.65 8.95 6.96
C ALA A 310 -21.27 9.40 8.28
N LYS A 311 -22.37 10.18 8.24
CA LYS A 311 -23.14 10.56 9.43
C LYS A 311 -23.70 9.34 10.15
N ASP A 312 -24.26 8.38 9.40
CA ASP A 312 -24.80 7.15 9.96
C ASP A 312 -23.74 6.33 10.70
N ALA A 313 -22.55 6.19 10.10
CA ALA A 313 -21.43 5.48 10.71
C ALA A 313 -20.82 6.23 11.92
N MET A 314 -20.98 7.56 11.98
CA MET A 314 -20.55 8.38 13.13
C MET A 314 -21.56 8.37 14.29
N ALA A 315 -22.79 7.90 14.09
CA ALA A 315 -23.78 7.80 15.16
C ALA A 315 -23.33 6.79 16.22
N ILE A 316 -23.22 7.24 17.47
CA ILE A 316 -22.62 6.47 18.57
C ILE A 316 -23.32 5.11 18.75
N GLU A 317 -24.65 5.08 18.65
CA GLU A 317 -25.48 3.89 18.78
C GLU A 317 -25.25 2.87 17.66
N LYS A 318 -24.73 3.30 16.50
CA LYS A 318 -24.45 2.46 15.33
C LYS A 318 -22.99 2.10 15.20
N MET A 319 -22.10 2.92 15.75
CA MET A 319 -20.64 2.77 15.59
C MET A 319 -20.14 1.38 15.97
N GLN A 320 -20.67 0.77 17.03
CA GLN A 320 -20.29 -0.58 17.43
C GLN A 320 -20.59 -1.62 16.33
N LYS A 321 -21.71 -1.48 15.62
CA LYS A 321 -22.05 -2.37 14.49
C LYS A 321 -21.04 -2.24 13.36
N TYR A 322 -20.59 -1.02 13.06
CA TYR A 322 -19.60 -0.76 12.01
C TYR A 322 -18.19 -1.23 12.38
N ILE A 323 -17.87 -1.28 13.67
CA ILE A 323 -16.56 -1.70 14.17
C ILE A 323 -16.46 -3.24 14.32
N ALA A 324 -17.55 -3.92 14.62
CA ALA A 324 -17.55 -5.36 14.90
C ALA A 324 -16.80 -6.23 13.85
N PRO A 325 -16.91 -6.00 12.54
CA PRO A 325 -16.18 -6.79 11.54
C PRO A 325 -14.65 -6.74 11.70
N PHE A 326 -14.10 -5.64 12.24
CA PHE A 326 -12.66 -5.47 12.42
C PHE A 326 -12.07 -6.38 13.51
N GLU A 327 -12.90 -6.93 14.39
CA GLU A 327 -12.45 -7.89 15.42
C GLU A 327 -11.97 -9.22 14.79
N ASN A 328 -12.49 -9.56 13.62
CA ASN A 328 -12.12 -10.77 12.89
C ASN A 328 -10.85 -10.59 12.04
N CYS A 329 -10.31 -9.38 11.95
CA CYS A 329 -9.11 -9.11 11.17
C CYS A 329 -7.86 -9.58 11.91
N ARG A 330 -7.20 -10.63 11.41
CA ARG A 330 -5.88 -11.06 11.91
C ARG A 330 -4.82 -10.02 11.55
N ARG A 331 -3.91 -9.71 12.50
CA ARG A 331 -2.98 -8.58 12.40
C ARG A 331 -1.50 -8.98 12.50
N ASN A 332 -1.18 -10.22 12.23
CA ASN A 332 0.17 -10.78 12.40
C ASN A 332 1.01 -10.75 11.11
N GLY A 333 0.56 -10.02 10.07
CA GLY A 333 1.15 -10.10 8.73
C GLY A 333 2.63 -9.76 8.68
N VAL A 334 3.15 -8.90 9.54
CA VAL A 334 4.59 -8.59 9.63
C VAL A 334 5.37 -9.81 10.12
N VAL A 335 4.90 -10.44 11.19
CA VAL A 335 5.53 -11.64 11.76
C VAL A 335 5.46 -12.80 10.76
N GLU A 336 4.29 -13.06 10.20
CA GLU A 336 4.07 -14.11 9.18
C GLU A 336 4.98 -13.92 7.94
N THR A 337 5.15 -12.67 7.50
CA THR A 337 6.09 -12.33 6.42
C THR A 337 7.52 -12.64 6.79
N THR A 338 7.94 -12.24 7.98
CA THR A 338 9.33 -12.44 8.43
C THR A 338 9.63 -13.93 8.66
N ASP A 339 8.68 -14.69 9.21
CA ASP A 339 8.79 -16.15 9.36
C ASP A 339 8.95 -16.83 7.99
N PHE A 340 8.16 -16.39 7.00
CA PHE A 340 8.32 -16.89 5.63
C PHE A 340 9.71 -16.58 5.06
N LEU A 341 10.17 -15.33 5.15
CA LEU A 341 11.47 -14.91 4.61
C LEU A 341 12.63 -15.62 5.31
N GLU A 342 12.57 -15.79 6.64
CA GLU A 342 13.54 -16.54 7.41
C GLU A 342 13.70 -17.97 6.89
N ASN A 343 12.57 -18.67 6.71
CA ASN A 343 12.57 -20.04 6.23
C ASN A 343 12.98 -20.15 4.74
N TYR A 344 12.45 -19.26 3.90
CA TYR A 344 12.70 -19.27 2.46
C TYR A 344 14.17 -18.99 2.11
N TRP A 345 14.77 -18.03 2.81
CA TRP A 345 16.18 -17.66 2.63
C TRP A 345 17.12 -18.44 3.55
N LYS A 346 16.62 -19.35 4.38
CA LYS A 346 17.38 -20.17 5.34
C LYS A 346 18.27 -19.34 6.25
N LEU A 347 17.76 -18.22 6.75
CA LEU A 347 18.57 -17.24 7.49
C LEU A 347 19.16 -17.82 8.77
N SER A 348 18.44 -18.68 9.47
CA SER A 348 18.89 -19.33 10.72
C SER A 348 20.02 -20.35 10.48
N GLU A 349 20.12 -20.94 9.29
CA GLU A 349 21.18 -21.88 8.94
C GLU A 349 22.47 -21.14 8.56
N LEU A 350 22.36 -19.95 8.00
CA LEU A 350 23.48 -19.11 7.57
C LEU A 350 24.13 -18.34 8.75
N ALA A 351 23.50 -18.31 9.91
CA ALA A 351 24.01 -17.62 11.11
C ALA A 351 24.99 -18.47 11.94
N LYS A 352 25.19 -19.74 11.57
CA LYS A 352 26.16 -20.67 12.15
C LYS A 352 27.47 -20.68 11.36
#